data_43fd03d76266c65ecba33f4e5f4f76cd
#
_entry.id   43fd03d76266c65ecba33f4e5f4f76cd
#
_cell.length_a   1.000
_cell.length_b   1.000
_cell.length_c   1.000
_cell.angle_alpha   90.00
_cell.angle_beta   90.00
_cell.angle_gamma   90.00
#
_symmetry.space_group_name_H-M   'P 1'
#
loop_
_entity.id
_entity.type
_entity.pdbx_description
1 polymer ?
#
loop_
_entity_poly.entity_id
_entity_poly.type
_entity_poly.pdbx_seq_one_letter_code
_entity_poly.pdbx_strand_id
1 'polypeptide(L)'
;MSHKRIYRAALAVICMVSMLFITDCNTNAYASGYEYVLLTQYSKTMKIGDEFYLTAVTSTGKKPRFSSSDATVASVNTYGKITAKKAGTATITAKIANGEASCKVTVAKTVITLSQKNISMENGYSIRLKATVSTGHAATYKSSKSSIASVDETGLITAKKPGETVITVTADKTSVTCKVKVKKPTVRLSSSAISLYRKETVKLSVQSTSKSNPKWKSNKKSVVIVDDDGTVTALKNGTAIITVTVDGVSKMCEVTVKKPTITFDMGQVSLTVGESYQAKVKVSSKNKPEYSSSNTNVVTVDENGKICALSVGKAYIYAKEDGSKARMTVIVNE
;
A
#
# COMPACT_ATOMS: atom_id res chain seq x y z
N MET A 1 20.19 25.75 -37.03
CA MET A 1 20.66 25.93 -38.42
C MET A 1 19.59 26.65 -39.20
N SER A 2 20.00 27.78 -39.76
CA SER A 2 19.23 28.95 -40.15
C SER A 2 18.23 28.73 -41.29
N HIS A 3 17.04 29.35 -41.15
CA HIS A 3 16.00 29.50 -42.20
C HIS A 3 16.54 29.91 -43.59
N LYS A 4 17.70 30.55 -43.66
CA LYS A 4 18.38 30.92 -44.92
C LYS A 4 18.80 29.73 -45.81
N ARG A 5 19.03 28.52 -45.27
CA ARG A 5 19.38 27.32 -46.08
C ARG A 5 18.18 26.71 -46.78
N ILE A 6 17.00 26.78 -46.18
CA ILE A 6 15.75 26.23 -46.73
C ILE A 6 15.28 27.09 -47.92
N TYR A 7 15.37 28.44 -47.81
CA TYR A 7 15.04 29.36 -48.93
C TYR A 7 15.98 29.18 -50.14
N ARG A 8 17.27 28.89 -49.92
CA ARG A 8 18.21 28.66 -51.02
C ARG A 8 17.97 27.37 -51.77
N ALA A 9 17.56 26.30 -51.05
CA ALA A 9 17.24 25.02 -51.71
C ALA A 9 15.90 25.10 -52.48
N ALA A 10 14.88 25.80 -51.97
CA ALA A 10 13.63 26.01 -52.67
C ALA A 10 13.82 26.91 -53.92
N LEU A 11 14.66 27.93 -53.83
CA LEU A 11 14.97 28.81 -54.99
C LEU A 11 15.78 28.11 -56.07
N ALA A 12 16.72 27.18 -55.73
CA ALA A 12 17.49 26.40 -56.65
C ALA A 12 16.62 25.39 -57.44
N VAL A 13 15.61 24.78 -56.82
CA VAL A 13 14.66 23.88 -57.48
C VAL A 13 13.75 24.64 -58.44
N ILE A 14 13.34 25.87 -58.10
CA ILE A 14 12.55 26.75 -58.98
C ILE A 14 13.37 27.20 -60.19
N CYS A 15 14.64 27.53 -60.00
CA CYS A 15 15.52 27.88 -61.09
C CYS A 15 15.86 26.70 -62.06
N MET A 16 15.99 25.47 -61.56
CA MET A 16 16.24 24.30 -62.42
C MET A 16 15.01 23.91 -63.26
N VAL A 17 13.81 24.09 -62.77
CA VAL A 17 12.59 23.83 -63.55
C VAL A 17 12.37 24.89 -64.62
N SER A 18 12.82 26.14 -64.39
CA SER A 18 12.72 27.24 -65.41
C SER A 18 13.78 27.18 -66.51
N MET A 19 14.92 26.47 -66.32
CA MET A 19 15.96 26.32 -67.31
C MET A 19 15.75 25.18 -68.32
N LEU A 20 14.78 24.30 -68.10
CA LEU A 20 14.50 23.14 -68.99
C LEU A 20 13.53 23.48 -70.14
N PHE A 21 13.07 24.75 -70.26
CA PHE A 21 12.11 25.14 -71.34
C PHE A 21 12.54 26.35 -72.18
N ILE A 22 13.83 26.56 -72.38
CA ILE A 22 14.28 27.60 -73.33
C ILE A 22 15.10 26.96 -74.42
N THR A 23 14.40 26.28 -75.33
CA THR A 23 14.83 26.18 -76.78
C THR A 23 13.56 26.08 -77.60
N ASP A 24 13.36 27.15 -78.34
CA ASP A 24 12.58 27.44 -79.54
C ASP A 24 11.51 28.55 -79.31
N CYS A 25 11.96 29.73 -79.64
CA CYS A 25 11.13 30.89 -79.87
C CYS A 25 10.67 30.88 -81.36
N ASN A 26 9.47 30.46 -81.64
CA ASN A 26 8.55 31.06 -82.58
C ASN A 26 7.28 30.20 -82.77
N THR A 27 6.24 30.52 -82.10
CA THR A 27 4.85 30.43 -82.57
C THR A 27 3.92 30.97 -81.45
N ASN A 28 2.93 31.77 -81.82
CA ASN A 28 1.83 32.20 -80.98
C ASN A 28 0.98 30.99 -80.48
N ALA A 29 1.51 30.23 -79.54
CA ALA A 29 0.72 29.28 -78.76
C ALA A 29 0.40 29.97 -77.47
N TYR A 30 -0.88 30.28 -77.24
CA TYR A 30 -1.40 30.49 -75.91
C TYR A 30 -1.05 29.26 -75.07
N ALA A 31 0.06 29.30 -74.38
CA ALA A 31 0.39 28.30 -73.39
C ALA A 31 -0.77 28.39 -72.32
N SER A 32 -1.72 27.48 -72.43
CA SER A 32 -2.65 27.20 -71.34
C SER A 32 -1.77 26.82 -70.16
N GLY A 33 -1.48 27.83 -69.32
CA GLY A 33 -0.56 27.65 -68.22
C GLY A 33 -1.08 26.51 -67.32
N TYR A 34 -0.29 25.46 -67.24
CA TYR A 34 -0.57 24.36 -66.32
C TYR A 34 -0.63 24.92 -64.89
N GLU A 35 -1.80 24.82 -64.27
CA GLU A 35 -1.92 25.18 -62.85
C GLU A 35 -1.33 24.06 -61.99
N TYR A 36 -0.41 24.37 -61.14
CA TYR A 36 0.22 23.40 -60.26
C TYR A 36 0.25 23.91 -58.82
N VAL A 37 0.36 22.95 -57.88
CA VAL A 37 0.56 23.17 -56.44
C VAL A 37 1.79 22.40 -56.03
N LEU A 38 2.74 23.05 -55.38
CA LEU A 38 3.90 22.45 -54.74
C LEU A 38 3.80 22.56 -53.22
N LEU A 39 4.08 21.47 -52.53
CA LEU A 39 4.05 21.42 -51.06
C LEU A 39 5.45 21.39 -50.48
N THR A 40 5.63 21.98 -49.31
CA THR A 40 6.89 21.88 -48.53
C THR A 40 7.19 20.47 -48.07
N GLN A 41 6.18 19.62 -47.96
CA GLN A 41 6.29 18.19 -47.64
C GLN A 41 5.16 17.38 -48.26
N TYR A 42 5.45 16.15 -48.68
CA TYR A 42 4.52 15.19 -49.27
C TYR A 42 4.18 14.03 -48.30
N SER A 43 4.94 13.92 -47.19
CA SER A 43 4.65 12.99 -46.09
C SER A 43 5.14 13.56 -44.78
N LYS A 44 4.40 13.28 -43.70
CA LYS A 44 4.73 13.69 -42.33
C LYS A 44 4.25 12.68 -41.30
N THR A 45 5.15 12.27 -40.41
CA THR A 45 4.75 11.51 -39.21
C THR A 45 4.66 12.46 -38.05
N MET A 46 3.57 12.38 -37.28
CA MET A 46 3.25 13.24 -36.14
C MET A 46 2.81 12.38 -34.94
N LYS A 47 2.94 12.91 -33.74
CA LYS A 47 2.33 12.35 -32.53
C LYS A 47 0.96 13.00 -32.30
N ILE A 48 0.09 12.38 -31.52
CA ILE A 48 -1.17 12.99 -31.09
C ILE A 48 -0.85 14.28 -30.33
N GLY A 49 -1.53 15.37 -30.68
CA GLY A 49 -1.32 16.73 -30.15
C GLY A 49 -0.32 17.57 -30.91
N ASP A 50 0.51 16.97 -31.79
CA ASP A 50 1.46 17.75 -32.61
C ASP A 50 0.75 18.67 -33.60
N GLU A 51 1.37 19.79 -33.88
CA GLU A 51 0.95 20.75 -34.90
C GLU A 51 2.04 20.97 -35.94
N PHE A 52 1.66 21.15 -37.21
CA PHE A 52 2.58 21.37 -38.30
C PHE A 52 1.95 22.29 -39.35
N TYR A 53 2.74 23.22 -39.94
CA TYR A 53 2.30 24.07 -41.04
C TYR A 53 2.75 23.50 -42.36
N LEU A 54 1.79 23.06 -43.18
CA LEU A 54 2.02 22.65 -44.58
C LEU A 54 1.90 23.88 -45.48
N THR A 55 3.03 24.34 -46.00
CA THR A 55 3.05 25.45 -46.96
C THR A 55 2.86 24.93 -48.36
N ALA A 56 1.99 25.61 -49.12
CA ALA A 56 1.76 25.34 -50.53
C ALA A 56 2.09 26.59 -51.38
N VAL A 57 2.84 26.36 -52.46
CA VAL A 57 3.13 27.37 -53.51
C VAL A 57 2.29 26.99 -54.73
N THR A 58 1.58 27.97 -55.28
CA THR A 58 0.69 27.78 -56.44
C THR A 58 1.20 28.56 -57.64
N SER A 59 1.10 28.03 -58.86
CA SER A 59 1.51 28.71 -60.12
C SER A 59 0.70 29.99 -60.37
N THR A 60 -0.50 30.07 -59.84
CA THR A 60 -1.39 31.20 -60.01
C THR A 60 -1.21 32.32 -58.99
N GLY A 61 -0.40 32.09 -57.93
CA GLY A 61 -0.30 32.99 -56.77
C GLY A 61 -1.53 33.01 -55.88
N LYS A 62 -2.61 32.29 -56.27
CA LYS A 62 -3.83 32.22 -55.46
C LYS A 62 -3.65 31.33 -54.25
N LYS A 63 -4.27 31.66 -53.16
CA LYS A 63 -4.26 30.84 -51.94
C LYS A 63 -5.00 29.52 -52.15
N PRO A 64 -4.38 28.34 -51.90
CA PRO A 64 -5.04 27.07 -52.05
C PRO A 64 -6.10 26.82 -50.94
N ARG A 65 -7.07 25.98 -51.24
CA ARG A 65 -8.01 25.44 -50.29
C ARG A 65 -7.44 24.13 -49.74
N PHE A 66 -7.28 24.06 -48.42
CA PHE A 66 -6.85 22.84 -47.73
C PHE A 66 -8.04 21.99 -47.30
N SER A 67 -7.90 20.67 -47.44
CA SER A 67 -8.86 19.66 -46.93
C SER A 67 -8.14 18.46 -46.39
N SER A 68 -8.79 17.72 -45.49
CA SER A 68 -8.30 16.46 -44.94
C SER A 68 -9.24 15.34 -45.33
N SER A 69 -8.72 14.18 -45.73
CA SER A 69 -9.50 12.97 -45.98
C SER A 69 -10.13 12.37 -44.72
N ASP A 70 -9.50 12.63 -43.54
CA ASP A 70 -10.04 12.25 -42.23
C ASP A 70 -9.64 13.29 -41.17
N ALA A 71 -10.53 14.25 -40.95
CA ALA A 71 -10.32 15.32 -39.95
C ALA A 71 -10.36 14.82 -38.50
N THR A 72 -10.77 13.55 -38.25
CA THR A 72 -10.70 12.94 -36.93
C THR A 72 -9.30 12.42 -36.61
N VAL A 73 -8.50 12.07 -37.63
CA VAL A 73 -7.09 11.67 -37.54
C VAL A 73 -6.20 12.92 -37.53
N ALA A 74 -6.32 13.76 -38.57
CA ALA A 74 -5.58 15.01 -38.69
C ALA A 74 -6.45 16.07 -39.36
N SER A 75 -6.73 17.18 -38.67
CA SER A 75 -7.44 18.32 -39.24
C SER A 75 -6.47 19.33 -39.83
N VAL A 76 -6.93 20.10 -40.81
CA VAL A 76 -6.18 21.21 -41.39
C VAL A 76 -7.06 22.45 -41.44
N ASN A 77 -6.49 23.63 -41.14
CA ASN A 77 -7.18 24.91 -41.24
C ASN A 77 -6.88 25.60 -42.59
N THR A 78 -7.52 26.76 -42.85
CA THR A 78 -7.36 27.54 -44.07
C THR A 78 -5.95 28.11 -44.30
N TYR A 79 -5.07 28.05 -43.29
CA TYR A 79 -3.67 28.51 -43.38
C TYR A 79 -2.69 27.34 -43.50
N GLY A 80 -3.18 26.09 -43.70
CA GLY A 80 -2.33 24.92 -43.78
C GLY A 80 -1.79 24.39 -42.46
N LYS A 81 -2.29 24.88 -41.32
CA LYS A 81 -1.96 24.35 -39.99
C LYS A 81 -2.67 23.01 -39.81
N ILE A 82 -1.89 21.94 -39.70
CA ILE A 82 -2.34 20.57 -39.48
C ILE A 82 -2.25 20.30 -37.95
N THR A 83 -3.31 19.71 -37.38
CA THR A 83 -3.33 19.27 -35.98
C THR A 83 -3.62 17.77 -35.93
N ALA A 84 -2.70 16.99 -35.34
CA ALA A 84 -2.83 15.54 -35.17
C ALA A 84 -3.73 15.21 -33.98
N LYS A 85 -4.86 14.49 -34.21
CA LYS A 85 -5.90 14.24 -33.18
C LYS A 85 -6.01 12.77 -32.74
N LYS A 86 -5.81 11.82 -33.63
CA LYS A 86 -5.99 10.39 -33.39
C LYS A 86 -5.00 9.58 -34.22
N ALA A 87 -4.50 8.48 -33.69
CA ALA A 87 -3.64 7.56 -34.43
C ALA A 87 -4.34 7.06 -35.70
N GLY A 88 -3.62 7.09 -36.83
CA GLY A 88 -4.13 6.72 -38.16
C GLY A 88 -3.36 7.43 -39.28
N THR A 89 -3.95 7.44 -40.46
CA THR A 89 -3.40 8.12 -41.63
C THR A 89 -4.49 9.00 -42.26
N ALA A 90 -4.15 10.24 -42.56
CA ALA A 90 -5.00 11.17 -43.33
C ALA A 90 -4.20 11.79 -44.45
N THR A 91 -4.85 12.07 -45.59
CA THR A 91 -4.28 12.79 -46.69
C THR A 91 -4.74 14.24 -46.64
N ILE A 92 -3.81 15.18 -46.57
CA ILE A 92 -4.10 16.62 -46.61
C ILE A 92 -3.87 17.08 -48.04
N THR A 93 -4.90 17.59 -48.67
CA THR A 93 -4.88 18.07 -50.05
C THR A 93 -4.95 19.60 -50.08
N ALA A 94 -4.04 20.22 -50.77
CA ALA A 94 -4.08 21.63 -51.15
C ALA A 94 -4.51 21.76 -52.59
N LYS A 95 -5.62 22.47 -52.87
CA LYS A 95 -6.26 22.52 -54.18
C LYS A 95 -6.48 23.97 -54.64
N ILE A 96 -6.23 24.22 -55.93
CA ILE A 96 -6.68 25.41 -56.70
C ILE A 96 -7.59 24.92 -57.84
N ALA A 97 -8.04 25.81 -58.75
CA ALA A 97 -9.05 25.48 -59.77
C ALA A 97 -8.65 24.22 -60.59
N ASN A 98 -7.46 24.19 -61.16
CA ASN A 98 -7.00 23.12 -62.05
C ASN A 98 -5.71 22.43 -61.58
N GLY A 99 -5.39 22.52 -60.28
CA GLY A 99 -4.20 21.90 -59.73
C GLY A 99 -4.40 21.48 -58.27
N GLU A 100 -3.81 20.37 -57.89
CA GLU A 100 -3.79 19.91 -56.53
C GLU A 100 -2.51 19.16 -56.16
N ALA A 101 -2.18 19.14 -54.89
CA ALA A 101 -1.10 18.34 -54.33
C ALA A 101 -1.48 17.85 -52.93
N SER A 102 -0.98 16.66 -52.58
CA SER A 102 -1.38 16.01 -51.35
C SER A 102 -0.17 15.63 -50.47
N CYS A 103 -0.33 15.75 -49.19
CA CYS A 103 0.62 15.33 -48.14
C CYS A 103 0.00 14.19 -47.34
N LYS A 104 0.68 13.05 -47.26
CA LYS A 104 0.29 11.92 -46.39
C LYS A 104 0.72 12.20 -44.96
N VAL A 105 -0.24 12.37 -44.05
CA VAL A 105 0.01 12.56 -42.63
C VAL A 105 -0.27 11.25 -41.89
N THR A 106 0.75 10.72 -41.22
CA THR A 106 0.63 9.53 -40.35
C THR A 106 0.75 9.96 -38.91
N VAL A 107 -0.34 9.80 -38.13
CA VAL A 107 -0.33 10.04 -36.68
C VAL A 107 0.00 8.73 -35.98
N ALA A 108 1.15 8.71 -35.32
CA ALA A 108 1.66 7.52 -34.63
C ALA A 108 0.78 7.16 -33.43
N LYS A 109 0.61 5.87 -33.18
CA LYS A 109 -0.06 5.36 -31.98
C LYS A 109 0.76 5.72 -30.74
N THR A 110 0.07 6.19 -29.70
CA THR A 110 0.74 6.46 -28.40
C THR A 110 1.30 5.16 -27.80
N VAL A 111 2.54 5.22 -27.36
CA VAL A 111 3.21 4.14 -26.64
C VAL A 111 3.40 4.59 -25.20
N ILE A 112 3.00 3.72 -24.25
CA ILE A 112 3.21 3.91 -22.81
C ILE A 112 4.20 2.85 -22.33
N THR A 113 5.31 3.29 -21.76
CA THR A 113 6.32 2.43 -21.15
C THR A 113 6.28 2.59 -19.62
N LEU A 114 6.12 1.48 -18.90
CA LEU A 114 6.13 1.46 -17.44
C LEU A 114 7.51 1.08 -16.91
N SER A 115 7.92 1.69 -15.81
CA SER A 115 9.16 1.32 -15.09
C SER A 115 9.16 -0.13 -14.63
N GLN A 116 7.97 -0.67 -14.33
CA GLN A 116 7.78 -2.06 -13.90
C GLN A 116 6.43 -2.59 -14.40
N LYS A 117 6.38 -3.87 -14.79
CA LYS A 117 5.14 -4.57 -15.19
C LYS A 117 4.55 -5.40 -14.05
N ASN A 118 5.38 -5.77 -13.08
CA ASN A 118 4.99 -6.53 -11.89
C ASN A 118 5.64 -5.90 -10.67
N ILE A 119 4.87 -5.68 -9.63
CA ILE A 119 5.29 -5.13 -8.34
C ILE A 119 4.88 -6.11 -7.26
N SER A 120 5.80 -6.39 -6.32
CA SER A 120 5.51 -7.21 -5.14
C SER A 120 5.97 -6.44 -3.91
N MET A 121 5.05 -6.22 -2.96
CA MET A 121 5.29 -5.45 -1.75
C MET A 121 4.47 -6.00 -0.59
N GLU A 122 4.74 -5.54 0.63
CA GLU A 122 3.97 -5.86 1.81
C GLU A 122 3.10 -4.68 2.24
N ASN A 123 2.12 -4.92 3.10
CA ASN A 123 1.18 -3.90 3.53
C ASN A 123 1.89 -2.73 4.24
N GLY A 124 1.39 -1.51 4.01
CA GLY A 124 1.95 -0.27 4.55
C GLY A 124 3.17 0.28 3.79
N TYR A 125 3.63 -0.39 2.72
CA TYR A 125 4.68 0.12 1.85
C TYR A 125 4.11 0.81 0.62
N SER A 126 4.89 1.74 0.06
CA SER A 126 4.55 2.47 -1.16
C SER A 126 5.69 2.42 -2.16
N ILE A 127 5.35 2.37 -3.45
CA ILE A 127 6.30 2.43 -4.56
C ILE A 127 5.72 3.29 -5.68
N ARG A 128 6.57 4.07 -6.36
CA ARG A 128 6.16 4.88 -7.49
C ARG A 128 6.32 4.12 -8.81
N LEU A 129 5.21 3.91 -9.52
CA LEU A 129 5.17 3.41 -10.87
C LEU A 129 5.33 4.57 -11.85
N LYS A 130 6.50 4.69 -12.47
CA LYS A 130 6.73 5.70 -13.51
C LYS A 130 6.19 5.23 -14.84
N ALA A 131 5.46 6.10 -15.54
CA ALA A 131 5.02 5.90 -16.91
C ALA A 131 5.64 6.96 -17.81
N THR A 132 6.22 6.52 -18.94
CA THR A 132 6.70 7.39 -20.01
C THR A 132 5.76 7.27 -21.20
N VAL A 133 5.16 8.38 -21.61
CA VAL A 133 4.22 8.45 -22.73
C VAL A 133 4.94 9.05 -23.94
N SER A 134 4.88 8.39 -25.11
CA SER A 134 5.61 8.82 -26.31
C SER A 134 5.18 10.21 -26.83
N THR A 135 3.96 10.66 -26.50
CA THR A 135 3.45 12.00 -26.86
C THR A 135 3.88 13.08 -25.85
N GLY A 136 4.33 12.71 -24.67
CA GLY A 136 4.60 13.63 -23.56
C GLY A 136 3.36 14.03 -22.76
N HIS A 137 2.17 13.56 -23.14
CA HIS A 137 0.94 13.83 -22.39
C HIS A 137 0.94 13.14 -21.04
N ALA A 138 0.21 13.70 -20.08
CA ALA A 138 0.05 13.11 -18.76
C ALA A 138 -0.68 11.76 -18.80
N ALA A 139 -0.20 10.79 -18.04
CA ALA A 139 -0.87 9.52 -17.85
C ALA A 139 -1.82 9.56 -16.64
N THR A 140 -2.92 8.84 -16.71
CA THR A 140 -3.83 8.60 -15.59
C THR A 140 -3.65 7.19 -15.05
N TYR A 141 -3.83 7.02 -13.74
CA TYR A 141 -3.64 5.75 -13.05
C TYR A 141 -4.94 5.30 -12.37
N LYS A 142 -5.25 4.01 -12.46
CA LYS A 142 -6.44 3.43 -11.81
C LYS A 142 -6.13 2.03 -11.27
N SER A 143 -6.47 1.78 -10.01
CA SER A 143 -6.41 0.45 -9.42
C SER A 143 -7.73 -0.29 -9.63
N SER A 144 -7.65 -1.58 -10.02
CA SER A 144 -8.84 -2.45 -10.13
C SER A 144 -9.43 -2.83 -8.76
N LYS A 145 -8.60 -2.82 -7.70
CA LYS A 145 -9.00 -3.10 -6.31
C LYS A 145 -8.23 -2.19 -5.35
N SER A 146 -8.74 -0.95 -5.16
CA SER A 146 -8.10 0.07 -4.31
C SER A 146 -8.04 -0.31 -2.82
N SER A 147 -8.83 -1.29 -2.38
CA SER A 147 -8.76 -1.88 -1.04
C SER A 147 -7.52 -2.78 -0.83
N ILE A 148 -6.92 -3.31 -1.90
CA ILE A 148 -5.68 -4.11 -1.85
C ILE A 148 -4.47 -3.18 -2.01
N ALA A 149 -4.45 -2.37 -3.07
CA ALA A 149 -3.48 -1.31 -3.26
C ALA A 149 -4.11 -0.14 -4.01
N SER A 150 -4.00 1.07 -3.47
CA SER A 150 -4.41 2.31 -4.15
C SER A 150 -3.26 2.87 -4.98
N VAL A 151 -3.60 3.71 -5.95
CA VAL A 151 -2.64 4.52 -6.71
C VAL A 151 -3.15 5.95 -6.77
N ASP A 152 -2.26 6.93 -6.65
CA ASP A 152 -2.56 8.35 -6.82
C ASP A 152 -2.26 8.84 -8.24
N GLU A 153 -2.54 10.11 -8.51
CA GLU A 153 -2.31 10.77 -9.80
C GLU A 153 -0.83 10.82 -10.20
N THR A 154 0.08 10.72 -9.24
CA THR A 154 1.54 10.73 -9.47
C THR A 154 2.10 9.35 -9.75
N GLY A 155 1.26 8.30 -9.70
CA GLY A 155 1.65 6.90 -9.84
C GLY A 155 2.22 6.28 -8.55
N LEU A 156 2.05 6.91 -7.38
CA LEU A 156 2.45 6.32 -6.10
C LEU A 156 1.43 5.26 -5.69
N ILE A 157 1.86 4.01 -5.72
CA ILE A 157 1.08 2.84 -5.31
C ILE A 157 1.30 2.60 -3.82
N THR A 158 0.22 2.49 -3.04
CA THR A 158 0.26 2.19 -1.60
C THR A 158 -0.47 0.88 -1.32
N ALA A 159 0.25 -0.09 -0.75
CA ALA A 159 -0.31 -1.38 -0.34
C ALA A 159 -1.14 -1.23 0.93
N LYS A 160 -2.35 -1.84 0.96
CA LYS A 160 -3.31 -1.73 2.08
C LYS A 160 -3.74 -3.08 2.66
N LYS A 161 -3.73 -4.14 1.88
CA LYS A 161 -4.19 -5.47 2.31
C LYS A 161 -3.55 -6.55 1.44
N PRO A 162 -3.16 -7.72 1.98
CA PRO A 162 -2.70 -8.85 1.19
C PRO A 162 -3.70 -9.25 0.10
N GLY A 163 -3.18 -9.49 -1.11
CA GLY A 163 -3.98 -9.84 -2.30
C GLY A 163 -3.33 -9.37 -3.59
N GLU A 164 -4.08 -9.46 -4.69
CA GLU A 164 -3.62 -9.06 -6.01
C GLU A 164 -4.56 -8.03 -6.64
N THR A 165 -3.99 -7.04 -7.29
CA THR A 165 -4.70 -5.98 -8.02
C THR A 165 -3.93 -5.63 -9.29
N VAL A 166 -4.57 -4.93 -10.21
CA VAL A 166 -3.97 -4.43 -11.44
C VAL A 166 -4.07 -2.92 -11.47
N ILE A 167 -2.96 -2.25 -11.71
CA ILE A 167 -2.93 -0.81 -11.98
C ILE A 167 -2.99 -0.63 -13.48
N THR A 168 -4.01 0.06 -13.97
CA THR A 168 -4.15 0.47 -15.37
C THR A 168 -3.64 1.90 -15.53
N VAL A 169 -2.75 2.11 -16.48
CA VAL A 169 -2.18 3.41 -16.84
C VAL A 169 -2.68 3.78 -18.23
N THR A 170 -3.31 4.93 -18.38
CA THR A 170 -3.95 5.36 -19.64
C THR A 170 -3.45 6.74 -20.06
N ALA A 171 -3.14 6.89 -21.34
CA ALA A 171 -2.89 8.17 -22.03
C ALA A 171 -3.35 8.08 -23.47
N ASP A 172 -3.92 9.14 -24.03
CA ASP A 172 -4.39 9.22 -25.43
C ASP A 172 -5.24 8.01 -25.86
N LYS A 173 -6.13 7.53 -24.98
CA LYS A 173 -6.97 6.33 -25.21
C LYS A 173 -6.19 5.01 -25.34
N THR A 174 -4.88 5.01 -25.06
CA THR A 174 -4.05 3.80 -24.97
C THR A 174 -3.86 3.44 -23.52
N SER A 175 -3.94 2.15 -23.19
CA SER A 175 -3.77 1.66 -21.82
C SER A 175 -2.75 0.54 -21.73
N VAL A 176 -1.99 0.52 -20.64
CA VAL A 176 -1.10 -0.58 -20.26
C VAL A 176 -1.32 -0.93 -18.79
N THR A 177 -0.91 -2.11 -18.36
CA THR A 177 -1.19 -2.58 -17.02
C THR A 177 0.08 -2.99 -16.28
N CYS A 178 0.05 -2.79 -14.94
CA CYS A 178 1.03 -3.31 -14.00
C CYS A 178 0.32 -4.21 -12.98
N LYS A 179 0.78 -5.44 -12.80
CA LYS A 179 0.27 -6.36 -11.77
C LYS A 179 0.91 -6.02 -10.43
N VAL A 180 0.10 -5.89 -9.39
CA VAL A 180 0.55 -5.60 -8.04
C VAL A 180 0.12 -6.73 -7.11
N LYS A 181 1.09 -7.34 -6.43
CA LYS A 181 0.88 -8.37 -5.42
C LYS A 181 1.28 -7.84 -4.06
N VAL A 182 0.30 -7.70 -3.16
CA VAL A 182 0.56 -7.43 -1.75
C VAL A 182 0.68 -8.78 -1.04
N LYS A 183 1.87 -9.06 -0.51
CA LYS A 183 2.20 -10.34 0.14
C LYS A 183 1.54 -10.42 1.51
N LYS A 184 1.27 -11.65 1.98
CA LYS A 184 1.04 -11.91 3.40
C LYS A 184 2.34 -11.71 4.17
N PRO A 185 2.32 -11.08 5.35
CA PRO A 185 3.53 -10.84 6.12
C PRO A 185 4.10 -12.14 6.71
N THR A 186 5.41 -12.12 6.97
CA THR A 186 6.02 -13.05 7.90
C THR A 186 5.83 -12.51 9.32
N VAL A 187 5.25 -13.31 10.21
CA VAL A 187 5.00 -12.93 11.62
C VAL A 187 5.74 -13.89 12.54
N ARG A 188 6.53 -13.34 13.45
CA ARG A 188 7.26 -14.10 14.50
C ARG A 188 6.89 -13.53 15.87
N LEU A 189 6.53 -14.41 16.79
CA LEU A 189 6.23 -14.08 18.18
C LEU A 189 7.45 -14.40 19.04
N SER A 190 7.73 -13.58 20.07
CA SER A 190 8.89 -13.75 20.97
C SER A 190 8.88 -15.06 21.74
N SER A 191 7.70 -15.60 22.04
CA SER A 191 7.56 -16.90 22.71
C SER A 191 6.28 -17.60 22.28
N SER A 192 6.34 -18.93 22.20
CA SER A 192 5.16 -19.79 21.95
C SER A 192 4.51 -20.33 23.22
N ALA A 193 5.22 -20.24 24.38
CA ALA A 193 4.70 -20.63 25.68
C ALA A 193 5.36 -19.81 26.79
N ILE A 194 4.57 -19.42 27.81
CA ILE A 194 5.03 -18.72 29.00
C ILE A 194 4.30 -19.26 30.23
N SER A 195 4.97 -19.14 31.38
CA SER A 195 4.40 -19.53 32.68
C SER A 195 4.50 -18.36 33.65
N LEU A 196 3.38 -18.03 34.30
CA LEU A 196 3.25 -16.89 35.22
C LEU A 196 2.54 -17.35 36.48
N TYR A 197 2.70 -16.59 37.57
CA TYR A 197 1.76 -16.60 38.68
C TYR A 197 0.75 -15.45 38.57
N ARG A 198 -0.35 -15.53 39.26
CA ARG A 198 -1.36 -14.48 39.36
C ARG A 198 -0.71 -13.11 39.66
N LYS A 199 -1.16 -12.05 39.01
CA LYS A 199 -0.65 -10.66 39.06
C LYS A 199 0.70 -10.43 38.38
N GLU A 200 1.40 -11.47 37.91
CA GLU A 200 2.57 -11.26 37.10
C GLU A 200 2.21 -10.79 35.69
N THR A 201 3.10 -10.01 35.12
CA THR A 201 2.99 -9.50 33.76
C THR A 201 4.20 -9.86 32.93
N VAL A 202 4.02 -10.06 31.62
CA VAL A 202 5.11 -10.25 30.69
C VAL A 202 4.74 -9.59 29.36
N LYS A 203 5.71 -8.98 28.70
CA LYS A 203 5.52 -8.40 27.37
C LYS A 203 5.88 -9.40 26.30
N LEU A 204 4.90 -9.79 25.45
CA LEU A 204 5.13 -10.50 24.22
C LEU A 204 5.44 -9.49 23.11
N SER A 205 6.53 -9.69 22.39
CA SER A 205 6.87 -8.89 21.22
C SER A 205 6.60 -9.66 19.94
N VAL A 206 6.18 -8.93 18.89
CA VAL A 206 5.95 -9.48 17.57
C VAL A 206 6.83 -8.78 16.54
N GLN A 207 7.49 -9.56 15.69
CA GLN A 207 8.19 -9.06 14.52
C GLN A 207 7.37 -9.38 13.28
N SER A 208 7.15 -8.39 12.44
CA SER A 208 6.40 -8.53 11.19
C SER A 208 7.08 -7.79 10.06
N THR A 209 7.00 -8.34 8.83
CA THR A 209 7.44 -7.66 7.62
C THR A 209 6.42 -6.61 7.14
N SER A 210 5.18 -6.66 7.63
CA SER A 210 4.16 -5.63 7.40
C SER A 210 4.29 -4.47 8.39
N LYS A 211 3.88 -3.27 7.97
CA LYS A 211 3.78 -2.09 8.83
C LYS A 211 2.45 -1.98 9.58
N SER A 212 1.57 -2.97 9.43
CA SER A 212 0.29 -2.99 10.16
C SER A 212 0.50 -3.26 11.64
N ASN A 213 -0.29 -2.59 12.47
CA ASN A 213 -0.30 -2.85 13.91
C ASN A 213 -0.83 -4.25 14.22
N PRO A 214 -0.18 -5.00 15.12
CA PRO A 214 -0.65 -6.29 15.57
C PRO A 214 -1.96 -6.16 16.35
N LYS A 215 -2.84 -7.16 16.21
CA LYS A 215 -4.08 -7.27 17.00
C LYS A 215 -3.96 -8.45 17.95
N TRP A 216 -4.12 -8.20 19.24
CA TRP A 216 -3.98 -9.17 20.29
C TRP A 216 -5.34 -9.65 20.82
N LYS A 217 -5.42 -10.92 21.19
CA LYS A 217 -6.63 -11.53 21.77
C LYS A 217 -6.28 -12.65 22.71
N SER A 218 -6.92 -12.68 23.89
CA SER A 218 -6.97 -13.85 24.78
C SER A 218 -8.24 -14.65 24.53
N ASN A 219 -8.13 -15.99 24.51
CA ASN A 219 -9.29 -16.89 24.43
C ASN A 219 -10.00 -17.06 25.77
N LYS A 220 -9.32 -16.75 26.91
CA LYS A 220 -9.88 -16.82 28.28
C LYS A 220 -9.48 -15.59 29.11
N LYS A 221 -10.21 -14.51 28.95
CA LYS A 221 -9.95 -13.24 29.66
C LYS A 221 -10.07 -13.33 31.19
N SER A 222 -10.77 -14.35 31.73
CA SER A 222 -10.83 -14.62 33.17
C SER A 222 -9.53 -15.20 33.74
N VAL A 223 -8.66 -15.77 32.89
CA VAL A 223 -7.36 -16.36 33.26
C VAL A 223 -6.23 -15.39 32.95
N VAL A 224 -6.24 -14.83 31.73
CA VAL A 224 -5.19 -13.95 31.21
C VAL A 224 -5.81 -12.88 30.33
N ILE A 225 -5.41 -11.65 30.51
CA ILE A 225 -5.69 -10.55 29.59
C ILE A 225 -4.42 -10.16 28.85
N VAL A 226 -4.58 -9.56 27.66
CA VAL A 226 -3.51 -8.95 26.87
C VAL A 226 -4.00 -7.61 26.36
N ASP A 227 -3.16 -6.60 26.41
CA ASP A 227 -3.44 -5.28 25.86
C ASP A 227 -2.93 -5.12 24.42
N ASP A 228 -3.14 -3.93 23.84
CA ASP A 228 -2.81 -3.65 22.44
C ASP A 228 -1.30 -3.58 22.17
N ASP A 229 -0.47 -3.44 23.21
CA ASP A 229 0.99 -3.41 23.10
C ASP A 229 1.64 -4.79 23.34
N GLY A 230 0.82 -5.82 23.62
CA GLY A 230 1.24 -7.19 23.85
C GLY A 230 1.63 -7.50 25.30
N THR A 231 1.30 -6.63 26.26
CA THR A 231 1.51 -6.92 27.69
C THR A 231 0.45 -7.90 28.16
N VAL A 232 0.89 -9.07 28.62
CA VAL A 232 0.08 -10.16 29.12
C VAL A 232 0.03 -10.07 30.65
N THR A 233 -1.19 -10.07 31.23
CA THR A 233 -1.41 -10.03 32.69
C THR A 233 -2.14 -11.29 33.15
N ALA A 234 -1.56 -11.99 34.11
CA ALA A 234 -2.15 -13.18 34.72
C ALA A 234 -3.16 -12.81 35.82
N LEU A 235 -4.41 -13.27 35.70
CA LEU A 235 -5.51 -12.95 36.62
C LEU A 235 -5.87 -14.10 37.55
N LYS A 236 -5.82 -15.36 37.09
CA LYS A 236 -6.24 -16.54 37.85
C LYS A 236 -5.51 -17.77 37.30
N ASN A 237 -5.27 -18.76 38.21
CA ASN A 237 -4.66 -20.04 37.76
C ASN A 237 -5.47 -20.72 36.65
N GLY A 238 -4.77 -21.38 35.72
CA GLY A 238 -5.34 -22.02 34.54
C GLY A 238 -4.49 -21.81 33.30
N THR A 239 -5.03 -22.20 32.15
CA THR A 239 -4.38 -22.03 30.85
C THR A 239 -5.22 -21.15 29.93
N ALA A 240 -4.56 -20.32 29.15
CA ALA A 240 -5.16 -19.49 28.12
C ALA A 240 -4.24 -19.42 26.88
N ILE A 241 -4.80 -19.11 25.74
CA ILE A 241 -4.05 -18.89 24.50
C ILE A 241 -4.15 -17.41 24.12
N ILE A 242 -3.02 -16.75 24.02
CA ILE A 242 -2.89 -15.42 23.44
C ILE A 242 -2.64 -15.57 21.95
N THR A 243 -3.45 -14.93 21.13
CA THR A 243 -3.30 -14.88 19.67
C THR A 243 -2.95 -13.48 19.24
N VAL A 244 -1.87 -13.34 18.46
CA VAL A 244 -1.55 -12.10 17.73
C VAL A 244 -1.84 -12.29 16.27
N THR A 245 -2.45 -11.29 15.62
CA THR A 245 -2.79 -11.32 14.18
C THR A 245 -2.28 -10.06 13.50
N VAL A 246 -1.54 -10.22 12.38
CA VAL A 246 -1.08 -9.15 11.50
C VAL A 246 -1.49 -9.50 10.08
N ASP A 247 -2.32 -8.67 9.44
CA ASP A 247 -2.81 -8.85 8.05
C ASP A 247 -3.32 -10.26 7.75
N GLY A 248 -4.05 -10.86 8.70
CA GLY A 248 -4.63 -12.20 8.56
C GLY A 248 -3.68 -13.35 8.83
N VAL A 249 -2.42 -13.09 9.22
CA VAL A 249 -1.46 -14.10 9.71
C VAL A 249 -1.45 -14.09 11.22
N SER A 250 -1.73 -15.24 11.85
CA SER A 250 -1.81 -15.37 13.30
C SER A 250 -0.67 -16.23 13.86
N LYS A 251 -0.23 -15.87 15.07
CA LYS A 251 0.66 -16.66 15.92
C LYS A 251 0.05 -16.79 17.31
N MET A 252 0.38 -17.84 18.02
CA MET A 252 -0.19 -18.17 19.31
C MET A 252 0.91 -18.35 20.36
N CYS A 253 0.59 -17.96 21.59
CA CYS A 253 1.37 -18.25 22.78
C CYS A 253 0.46 -18.92 23.82
N GLU A 254 0.82 -20.08 24.30
CA GLU A 254 0.18 -20.72 25.42
C GLU A 254 0.65 -20.06 26.73
N VAL A 255 -0.29 -19.64 27.56
CA VAL A 255 -0.01 -19.02 28.84
C VAL A 255 -0.53 -19.93 29.95
N THR A 256 0.37 -20.43 30.77
CA THR A 256 0.03 -21.19 31.98
C THR A 256 0.15 -20.30 33.19
N VAL A 257 -0.96 -19.96 33.83
CA VAL A 257 -0.95 -19.35 35.16
C VAL A 257 -0.90 -20.47 36.19
N LYS A 258 0.27 -20.57 36.84
CA LYS A 258 0.55 -21.66 37.78
C LYS A 258 -0.27 -21.48 39.07
N LYS A 259 -0.78 -22.60 39.58
CA LYS A 259 -1.33 -22.67 40.93
C LYS A 259 -0.17 -22.58 41.91
N PRO A 260 -0.17 -21.64 42.91
CA PRO A 260 0.94 -21.50 43.82
C PRO A 260 0.99 -22.66 44.82
N THR A 261 2.16 -22.93 45.40
CA THR A 261 2.31 -23.73 46.61
C THR A 261 2.35 -22.84 47.84
N ILE A 262 1.68 -23.26 48.89
CA ILE A 262 1.62 -22.53 50.19
C ILE A 262 2.11 -23.49 51.26
N THR A 263 3.04 -23.03 52.10
CA THR A 263 3.55 -23.79 53.23
C THR A 263 3.70 -22.90 54.43
N PHE A 264 3.16 -23.33 55.58
CA PHE A 264 3.50 -22.72 56.86
C PHE A 264 4.90 -23.21 57.29
N ASP A 265 5.64 -22.37 58.00
CA ASP A 265 6.95 -22.74 58.58
C ASP A 265 6.80 -23.78 59.72
N MET A 266 5.66 -23.74 60.38
CA MET A 266 5.28 -24.73 61.42
C MET A 266 3.91 -25.33 61.12
N GLY A 267 3.76 -26.65 61.26
CA GLY A 267 2.48 -27.36 61.10
C GLY A 267 1.52 -27.21 62.31
N GLN A 268 2.10 -26.85 63.48
CA GLN A 268 1.37 -26.70 64.72
C GLN A 268 2.07 -25.67 65.64
N VAL A 269 1.29 -24.91 66.41
CA VAL A 269 1.75 -24.06 67.48
C VAL A 269 0.83 -24.23 68.71
N SER A 270 1.40 -24.18 69.92
CA SER A 270 0.68 -24.14 71.21
C SER A 270 0.84 -22.74 71.81
N LEU A 271 -0.29 -22.15 72.22
CA LEU A 271 -0.37 -20.80 72.83
C LEU A 271 -1.18 -20.88 74.13
N THR A 272 -0.96 -19.92 75.01
CA THR A 272 -1.83 -19.67 76.17
C THR A 272 -2.87 -18.61 75.81
N VAL A 273 -3.99 -18.58 76.55
CA VAL A 273 -5.02 -17.57 76.34
C VAL A 273 -4.43 -16.16 76.51
N GLY A 274 -4.75 -15.26 75.52
CA GLY A 274 -4.20 -13.91 75.41
C GLY A 274 -2.87 -13.80 74.68
N GLU A 275 -2.21 -14.93 74.40
CA GLU A 275 -0.96 -14.95 73.66
C GLU A 275 -1.19 -14.74 72.16
N SER A 276 -0.21 -14.17 71.46
CA SER A 276 -0.22 -13.99 70.00
C SER A 276 1.01 -14.59 69.33
N TYR A 277 0.82 -15.10 68.11
CA TYR A 277 1.85 -15.73 67.29
C TYR A 277 1.79 -15.17 65.87
N GLN A 278 2.97 -14.83 65.31
CA GLN A 278 3.09 -14.41 63.92
C GLN A 278 3.35 -15.63 63.03
N ALA A 279 2.34 -16.08 62.30
CA ALA A 279 2.49 -17.15 61.34
C ALA A 279 3.35 -16.70 60.16
N LYS A 280 4.39 -17.50 59.88
CA LYS A 280 5.22 -17.31 58.68
C LYS A 280 4.76 -18.29 57.59
N VAL A 281 4.40 -17.74 56.44
CA VAL A 281 3.92 -18.50 55.30
C VAL A 281 4.78 -18.22 54.10
N LYS A 282 5.23 -19.29 53.41
CA LYS A 282 5.93 -19.20 52.14
C LYS A 282 4.96 -19.50 51.02
N VAL A 283 4.80 -18.55 50.09
CA VAL A 283 3.96 -18.66 48.88
C VAL A 283 4.82 -18.58 47.64
N SER A 284 4.74 -19.56 46.75
CA SER A 284 5.63 -19.61 45.57
C SER A 284 5.36 -18.47 44.57
N SER A 285 4.15 -17.91 44.56
CA SER A 285 3.79 -16.74 43.73
C SER A 285 4.28 -15.41 44.32
N LYS A 286 4.77 -15.40 45.60
CA LYS A 286 5.11 -14.21 46.38
C LYS A 286 3.90 -13.28 46.64
N ASN A 287 2.69 -13.66 46.25
CA ASN A 287 1.49 -12.92 46.57
C ASN A 287 1.12 -13.11 48.05
N LYS A 288 0.52 -12.06 48.66
CA LYS A 288 -0.01 -12.13 50.01
C LYS A 288 -1.18 -13.12 50.06
N PRO A 289 -1.15 -14.16 50.93
CA PRO A 289 -2.29 -15.07 51.08
C PRO A 289 -3.40 -14.43 51.89
N GLU A 290 -4.62 -14.94 51.76
CA GLU A 290 -5.75 -14.66 52.61
C GLU A 290 -5.78 -15.62 53.76
N TYR A 291 -5.87 -15.11 55.01
CA TYR A 291 -5.94 -15.93 56.22
C TYR A 291 -7.37 -16.08 56.71
N SER A 292 -7.65 -17.21 57.32
CA SER A 292 -8.92 -17.46 58.02
C SER A 292 -8.75 -18.48 59.14
N SER A 293 -9.53 -18.35 60.22
CA SER A 293 -9.62 -19.32 61.32
C SER A 293 -10.82 -20.26 61.10
N SER A 294 -10.66 -21.53 61.47
CA SER A 294 -11.78 -22.49 61.53
C SER A 294 -12.71 -22.27 62.71
N ASN A 295 -12.23 -21.60 63.77
CA ASN A 295 -12.99 -21.26 64.95
C ASN A 295 -12.52 -19.95 65.57
N THR A 296 -13.21 -18.87 65.25
CA THR A 296 -12.89 -17.50 65.69
C THR A 296 -13.13 -17.24 67.20
N ASN A 297 -13.85 -18.14 67.87
CA ASN A 297 -13.99 -18.07 69.31
C ASN A 297 -12.77 -18.57 70.10
N VAL A 298 -11.98 -19.45 69.44
CA VAL A 298 -10.73 -20.00 69.98
C VAL A 298 -9.54 -19.16 69.59
N VAL A 299 -9.44 -18.88 68.24
CA VAL A 299 -8.31 -18.16 67.69
C VAL A 299 -8.81 -17.23 66.59
N THR A 300 -8.35 -16.00 66.55
CA THR A 300 -8.48 -15.10 65.41
C THR A 300 -7.16 -14.99 64.64
N VAL A 301 -7.21 -14.58 63.37
CA VAL A 301 -6.06 -14.28 62.57
C VAL A 301 -6.33 -13.00 61.74
N ASP A 302 -5.38 -12.10 61.71
CA ASP A 302 -5.48 -10.88 60.89
C ASP A 302 -5.01 -11.09 59.47
N GLU A 303 -5.13 -10.06 58.66
CA GLU A 303 -4.70 -10.06 57.24
C GLU A 303 -3.18 -10.23 57.06
N ASN A 304 -2.37 -10.04 58.11
CA ASN A 304 -0.93 -10.18 58.11
C ASN A 304 -0.48 -11.54 58.69
N GLY A 305 -1.44 -12.39 59.11
CA GLY A 305 -1.15 -13.70 59.69
C GLY A 305 -0.77 -13.67 61.15
N LYS A 306 -1.08 -12.55 61.89
CA LYS A 306 -0.94 -12.50 63.35
C LYS A 306 -2.16 -13.24 63.96
N ILE A 307 -1.86 -14.25 64.69
CA ILE A 307 -2.80 -15.13 65.39
C ILE A 307 -2.95 -14.65 66.82
N CYS A 308 -4.17 -14.55 67.34
CA CYS A 308 -4.45 -14.23 68.73
C CYS A 308 -5.28 -15.36 69.37
N ALA A 309 -4.82 -15.92 70.49
CA ALA A 309 -5.50 -16.95 71.27
C ALA A 309 -6.54 -16.29 72.18
N LEU A 310 -7.82 -16.70 72.07
CA LEU A 310 -8.91 -16.09 72.76
C LEU A 310 -9.51 -16.99 73.90
N SER A 311 -9.57 -18.31 73.67
CA SER A 311 -10.08 -19.28 74.58
C SER A 311 -9.42 -20.65 74.40
N VAL A 312 -9.41 -21.47 75.44
CA VAL A 312 -8.89 -22.83 75.42
C VAL A 312 -9.59 -23.66 74.37
N GLY A 313 -8.79 -24.39 73.56
CA GLY A 313 -9.33 -25.23 72.53
C GLY A 313 -8.36 -25.50 71.33
N LYS A 314 -8.91 -26.04 70.26
CA LYS A 314 -8.16 -26.29 69.04
C LYS A 314 -8.83 -25.62 67.85
N ALA A 315 -8.03 -24.93 67.03
CA ALA A 315 -8.47 -24.35 65.78
C ALA A 315 -7.44 -24.56 64.68
N TYR A 316 -7.87 -24.37 63.41
CA TYR A 316 -7.00 -24.41 62.25
C TYR A 316 -6.92 -23.01 61.62
N ILE A 317 -5.73 -22.56 61.38
CA ILE A 317 -5.50 -21.36 60.56
C ILE A 317 -5.24 -21.80 59.14
N TYR A 318 -5.97 -21.19 58.21
CA TYR A 318 -5.82 -21.42 56.80
C TYR A 318 -5.14 -20.22 56.10
N ALA A 319 -4.25 -20.50 55.19
CA ALA A 319 -3.72 -19.55 54.22
C ALA A 319 -4.15 -19.97 52.81
N LYS A 320 -4.76 -19.04 52.07
CA LYS A 320 -5.26 -19.30 50.71
C LYS A 320 -4.66 -18.31 49.70
N GLU A 321 -4.31 -18.73 48.49
CA GLU A 321 -3.94 -17.88 47.37
C GLU A 321 -4.19 -18.64 46.07
N ASP A 322 -4.91 -17.98 45.14
CA ASP A 322 -5.20 -18.45 43.79
C ASP A 322 -5.57 -19.95 43.69
N GLY A 323 -6.54 -20.39 44.54
CA GLY A 323 -7.04 -21.76 44.58
C GLY A 323 -6.17 -22.75 45.34
N SER A 324 -5.02 -22.34 45.89
CA SER A 324 -4.23 -23.12 46.84
C SER A 324 -4.66 -22.82 48.27
N LYS A 325 -4.52 -23.84 49.16
CA LYS A 325 -4.85 -23.75 50.54
C LYS A 325 -3.86 -24.60 51.37
N ALA A 326 -3.32 -23.99 52.44
CA ALA A 326 -2.57 -24.68 53.46
C ALA A 326 -3.23 -24.44 54.82
N ARG A 327 -2.92 -25.30 55.81
CA ARG A 327 -3.39 -25.14 57.20
C ARG A 327 -2.28 -25.38 58.22
N MET A 328 -2.34 -24.71 59.32
CA MET A 328 -1.61 -25.05 60.53
C MET A 328 -2.62 -25.27 61.69
N THR A 329 -2.19 -26.07 62.64
CA THR A 329 -2.99 -26.33 63.87
C THR A 329 -2.55 -25.33 64.94
N VAL A 330 -3.54 -24.75 65.65
CA VAL A 330 -3.30 -23.95 66.87
C VAL A 330 -4.01 -24.66 68.04
N ILE A 331 -3.28 -24.94 69.08
CA ILE A 331 -3.79 -25.45 70.35
C ILE A 331 -3.65 -24.34 71.35
N VAL A 332 -4.76 -23.97 71.99
CA VAL A 332 -4.74 -22.95 73.05
C VAL A 332 -4.97 -23.67 74.41
N ASN A 333 -4.00 -23.49 75.29
CA ASN A 333 -3.99 -24.01 76.65
C ASN A 333 -4.41 -22.89 77.66
N GLU A 334 -4.65 -23.28 78.90
CA GLU A 334 -4.87 -22.30 79.99
C GLU A 334 -3.70 -21.37 80.20
#